data_4d700e612d48011c33b0327ead12dc3a
#
_entry.id   4d700e612d48011c33b0327ead12dc3a
#
_cell.length_a   1.000
_cell.length_b   1.000
_cell.length_c   1.000
_cell.angle_alpha   90.00
_cell.angle_beta   90.00
_cell.angle_gamma   90.00
#
_symmetry.space_group_name_H-M   'P 1'
#
loop_
_entity.id
_entity.type
_entity.pdbx_description
1 polymer ?
#
loop_
_entity_poly.entity_id
_entity_poly.type
_entity_poly.pdbx_seq_one_letter_code
_entity_poly.pdbx_strand_id
1 'polypeptide(L)'
;EKSSPAVVNIRTVKTIKGGGPVFRNFRRNPHGGDDPFKDFFEKFFGEDTQREFKQPSLGSGFIIDKDGFVVTNNHVIQDADQIKVKLGGDTEYDAEVVGRDANTDLALLKIKIEKDLPVIKLGDSDELKIGQWVVAIGSPFGLERTVTAGIVSAKGRVIGSGPYDNF
;
A
#
# COMPACT_ATOMS: atom_id res chain seq x y z
N GLU A 1 -14.54 -11.48 10.02
CA GLU A 1 -15.62 -10.93 9.17
C GLU A 1 -15.90 -9.45 9.45
N LYS A 2 -15.89 -8.97 10.71
CA LYS A 2 -16.27 -7.59 11.04
C LYS A 2 -15.30 -6.51 10.55
N SER A 3 -14.00 -6.78 10.46
CA SER A 3 -12.97 -5.81 10.05
C SER A 3 -12.74 -5.77 8.54
N SER A 4 -13.08 -6.81 7.83
CA SER A 4 -12.84 -6.96 6.40
C SER A 4 -13.49 -5.85 5.54
N PRO A 5 -14.71 -5.37 5.82
CA PRO A 5 -15.32 -4.30 5.03
C PRO A 5 -14.59 -2.95 5.10
N ALA A 6 -13.82 -2.70 6.18
CA ALA A 6 -13.07 -1.47 6.36
C ALA A 6 -11.70 -1.48 5.66
N VAL A 7 -11.25 -2.64 5.19
CA VAL A 7 -10.02 -2.75 4.39
C VAL A 7 -10.32 -2.34 2.95
N VAL A 8 -9.49 -1.44 2.43
CA VAL A 8 -9.65 -0.81 1.12
C VAL A 8 -8.43 -1.04 0.25
N ASN A 9 -8.61 -0.95 -1.06
CA ASN A 9 -7.51 -0.92 -2.01
C ASN A 9 -7.11 0.54 -2.29
N ILE A 10 -5.81 0.80 -2.29
CA ILE A 10 -5.23 2.09 -2.67
C ILE A 10 -4.62 1.92 -4.05
N ARG A 11 -5.04 2.75 -4.98
CA ARG A 11 -4.49 2.84 -6.32
C ARG A 11 -3.84 4.20 -6.52
N THR A 12 -2.60 4.21 -6.94
CA THR A 12 -1.89 5.45 -7.27
C THR A 12 -1.49 5.47 -8.73
N VAL A 13 -1.37 6.67 -9.27
CA VAL A 13 -0.89 6.90 -10.63
C VAL A 13 0.23 7.92 -10.56
N LYS A 14 1.40 7.56 -11.07
CA LYS A 14 2.52 8.46 -11.30
C LYS A 14 2.64 8.73 -12.80
N THR A 15 2.63 9.99 -13.19
CA THR A 15 2.82 10.40 -14.58
C THR A 15 4.30 10.73 -14.81
N ILE A 16 5.00 9.88 -15.50
CA ILE A 16 6.39 10.14 -15.88
C ILE A 16 6.38 11.02 -17.13
N LYS A 17 6.66 12.31 -16.95
CA LYS A 17 6.91 13.26 -18.05
C LYS A 17 8.38 13.19 -18.42
N GLY A 18 8.72 12.62 -19.57
CA GLY A 18 10.08 12.69 -20.04
C GLY A 18 10.39 11.65 -21.11
N GLY A 19 10.64 12.14 -22.34
CA GLY A 19 11.23 11.33 -23.41
C GLY A 19 12.71 11.11 -23.16
N GLY A 20 13.08 9.87 -22.91
CA GLY A 20 14.46 9.40 -22.86
C GLY A 20 14.49 7.97 -22.35
N PRO A 21 15.32 7.09 -22.92
CA PRO A 21 15.35 5.70 -22.50
C PRO A 21 15.95 5.61 -21.09
N VAL A 22 15.10 5.57 -20.08
CA VAL A 22 15.46 5.41 -18.64
C VAL A 22 16.15 4.06 -18.40
N PHE A 23 16.08 3.16 -19.37
CA PHE A 23 16.61 1.80 -19.25
C PHE A 23 18.13 1.65 -19.45
N ARG A 24 18.88 2.74 -19.73
CA ARG A 24 20.31 2.60 -20.05
C ARG A 24 21.25 2.52 -18.85
N ASN A 25 20.80 2.88 -17.64
CA ASN A 25 21.68 2.91 -16.46
C ASN A 25 21.47 1.80 -15.43
N PHE A 26 20.53 0.87 -15.64
CA PHE A 26 20.32 -0.27 -14.74
C PHE A 26 21.16 -1.51 -15.06
N ARG A 27 22.09 -1.40 -16.02
CA ARG A 27 23.09 -2.46 -16.23
C ARG A 27 24.29 -2.21 -15.34
N ARG A 28 24.33 -2.88 -14.22
CA ARG A 28 25.49 -3.18 -13.38
C ARG A 28 25.34 -2.78 -11.92
N ASN A 29 24.57 -3.58 -11.21
CA ASN A 29 24.82 -3.74 -9.78
C ASN A 29 24.97 -5.24 -9.50
N PRO A 30 26.18 -5.77 -9.18
CA PRO A 30 26.41 -7.21 -9.04
C PRO A 30 25.96 -7.81 -7.71
N HIS A 31 25.20 -7.07 -6.90
CA HIS A 31 24.70 -7.52 -5.59
C HIS A 31 23.21 -7.16 -5.38
N GLY A 32 22.42 -7.13 -6.46
CA GLY A 32 20.98 -6.94 -6.37
C GLY A 32 20.26 -8.26 -6.14
N GLY A 33 19.67 -8.44 -4.98
CA GLY A 33 18.67 -9.47 -4.78
C GLY A 33 17.51 -9.25 -5.76
N ASP A 34 17.03 -10.32 -6.37
CA ASP A 34 15.86 -10.34 -7.23
C ASP A 34 14.67 -9.81 -6.42
N ASP A 35 14.13 -8.67 -6.81
CA ASP A 35 12.86 -8.16 -6.28
C ASP A 35 11.72 -8.79 -7.08
N PRO A 36 11.00 -9.78 -6.53
CA PRO A 36 9.94 -10.51 -7.24
C PRO A 36 8.81 -9.59 -7.72
N PHE A 37 8.69 -8.41 -7.08
CA PHE A 37 7.71 -7.39 -7.45
C PHE A 37 8.10 -6.67 -8.74
N LYS A 38 9.38 -6.43 -8.96
CA LYS A 38 9.89 -5.75 -10.15
C LYS A 38 9.69 -6.61 -11.39
N ASP A 39 10.05 -7.88 -11.32
CA ASP A 39 9.89 -8.83 -12.43
C ASP A 39 8.43 -9.07 -12.78
N PHE A 40 7.53 -9.06 -11.79
CA PHE A 40 6.11 -9.17 -12.02
C PHE A 40 5.56 -7.94 -12.77
N PHE A 41 5.97 -6.73 -12.37
CA PHE A 41 5.54 -5.50 -13.03
C PHE A 41 6.09 -5.36 -14.46
N GLU A 42 7.36 -5.71 -14.68
CA GLU A 42 7.96 -5.69 -16.03
C GLU A 42 7.28 -6.70 -16.97
N LYS A 43 6.87 -7.85 -16.46
CA LYS A 43 6.26 -8.92 -17.26
C LYS A 43 4.80 -8.68 -17.63
N PHE A 44 4.07 -7.92 -16.80
CA PHE A 44 2.64 -7.64 -17.03
C PHE A 44 2.36 -6.28 -17.67
N PHE A 45 3.29 -5.34 -17.59
CA PHE A 45 3.09 -3.95 -18.06
C PHE A 45 4.22 -3.44 -18.97
N GLY A 46 5.17 -4.28 -19.36
CA GLY A 46 6.25 -3.95 -20.28
C GLY A 46 5.87 -4.19 -21.72
N GLU A 47 6.03 -3.16 -22.51
CA GLU A 47 6.05 -2.92 -23.96
C GLU A 47 4.88 -2.06 -24.47
N ASP A 48 5.06 -0.80 -24.71
CA ASP A 48 5.24 -0.14 -26.02
C ASP A 48 5.06 1.39 -25.96
N THR A 49 5.99 2.10 -26.66
CA THR A 49 5.89 3.44 -27.28
C THR A 49 5.62 4.70 -26.44
N GLN A 50 6.53 5.67 -26.63
CA GLN A 50 6.44 7.16 -26.56
C GLN A 50 5.06 7.75 -26.22
N ARG A 51 4.60 7.59 -25.00
CA ARG A 51 3.47 8.32 -24.41
C ARG A 51 3.74 8.50 -22.93
N GLU A 52 3.16 9.54 -22.34
CA GLU A 52 3.17 9.72 -20.88
C GLU A 52 2.87 8.39 -20.19
N PHE A 53 3.89 7.76 -19.60
CA PHE A 53 3.70 6.49 -18.90
C PHE A 53 3.03 6.77 -17.55
N LYS A 54 1.79 6.37 -17.43
CA LYS A 54 1.10 6.28 -16.15
C LYS A 54 1.54 4.96 -15.49
N GLN A 55 2.38 5.06 -14.48
CA GLN A 55 2.78 3.89 -13.69
C GLN A 55 1.78 3.73 -12.53
N PRO A 56 0.88 2.74 -12.57
CA PRO A 56 0.00 2.46 -11.45
C PRO A 56 0.78 1.72 -10.35
N SER A 57 0.56 2.11 -9.10
CA SER A 57 0.94 1.33 -7.93
C SER A 57 -0.31 0.94 -7.15
N LEU A 58 -0.26 -0.19 -6.48
CA LEU A 58 -1.37 -0.75 -5.73
C LEU A 58 -0.93 -1.05 -4.30
N GLY A 59 -1.80 -0.73 -3.35
CA GLY A 59 -1.57 -1.00 -1.95
C GLY A 59 -2.87 -1.26 -1.20
N SER A 60 -2.74 -1.50 0.08
CA SER A 60 -3.87 -1.67 0.98
C SER A 60 -3.92 -0.53 1.97
N GLY A 61 -5.12 -0.24 2.45
CA GLY A 61 -5.36 0.70 3.55
C GLY A 61 -6.58 0.27 4.35
N PHE A 62 -6.90 1.02 5.36
CA PHE A 62 -8.10 0.79 6.16
C PHE A 62 -8.71 2.09 6.67
N ILE A 63 -10.03 2.08 6.78
CA ILE A 63 -10.83 3.24 7.22
C ILE A 63 -10.81 3.29 8.74
N ILE A 64 -10.42 4.44 9.30
CA ILE A 64 -10.34 4.66 10.75
C ILE A 64 -11.44 5.55 11.30
N ASP A 65 -12.15 6.26 10.43
CA ASP A 65 -13.20 7.19 10.82
C ASP A 65 -14.35 7.24 9.80
N LYS A 66 -15.56 7.50 10.27
CA LYS A 66 -16.76 7.63 9.42
C LYS A 66 -16.70 8.82 8.47
N ASP A 67 -15.91 9.83 8.79
CA ASP A 67 -15.69 10.99 7.95
C ASP A 67 -14.82 10.67 6.72
N GLY A 68 -14.31 9.44 6.59
CA GLY A 68 -13.55 9.00 5.42
C GLY A 68 -12.04 9.14 5.55
N PHE A 69 -11.52 9.07 6.78
CA PHE A 69 -10.08 8.95 6.99
C PHE A 69 -9.60 7.52 6.76
N VAL A 70 -8.54 7.39 5.96
CA VAL A 70 -7.95 6.10 5.57
C VAL A 70 -6.47 6.10 5.90
N VAL A 71 -6.00 5.08 6.59
CA VAL A 71 -4.58 4.85 6.86
C VAL A 71 -4.01 3.89 5.83
N THR A 72 -2.84 4.20 5.32
CA THR A 72 -2.04 3.35 4.43
C THR A 72 -0.55 3.57 4.69
N ASN A 73 0.33 2.92 3.94
CA ASN A 73 1.75 3.14 4.03
C ASN A 73 2.20 4.34 3.18
N ASN A 74 3.22 5.06 3.65
CA ASN A 74 3.80 6.19 2.93
C ASN A 74 4.39 5.76 1.57
N HIS A 75 5.09 4.62 1.51
CA HIS A 75 5.68 4.14 0.26
C HIS A 75 4.62 3.84 -0.82
N VAL A 76 3.37 3.52 -0.45
CA VAL A 76 2.27 3.28 -1.41
C VAL A 76 1.88 4.55 -2.14
N ILE A 77 1.93 5.70 -1.47
CA ILE A 77 1.50 7.00 -2.01
C ILE A 77 2.65 7.92 -2.40
N GLN A 78 3.88 7.50 -2.12
CA GLN A 78 5.06 8.28 -2.43
C GLN A 78 5.13 8.57 -3.93
N ASP A 79 5.39 9.86 -4.26
CA ASP A 79 5.49 10.34 -5.64
C ASP A 79 4.23 10.13 -6.52
N ALA A 80 3.09 9.86 -5.93
CA ALA A 80 1.83 9.73 -6.66
C ALA A 80 1.28 11.10 -7.07
N ASP A 81 0.90 11.25 -8.34
CA ASP A 81 0.18 12.42 -8.84
C ASP A 81 -1.32 12.32 -8.55
N GLN A 82 -1.84 11.10 -8.50
CA GLN A 82 -3.24 10.82 -8.20
C GLN A 82 -3.36 9.61 -7.29
N ILE A 83 -4.22 9.72 -6.30
CA ILE A 83 -4.51 8.64 -5.34
C ILE A 83 -6.00 8.36 -5.38
N LYS A 84 -6.36 7.09 -5.53
CA LYS A 84 -7.73 6.61 -5.49
C LYS A 84 -7.87 5.52 -4.45
N VAL A 85 -8.99 5.54 -3.73
CA VAL A 85 -9.39 4.54 -2.76
C VAL A 85 -10.57 3.78 -3.32
N LYS A 86 -10.43 2.46 -3.48
CA LYS A 86 -11.51 1.55 -3.86
C LYS A 86 -12.05 0.87 -2.61
N LEU A 87 -13.31 1.13 -2.32
CA LEU A 87 -14.08 0.44 -1.29
C LEU A 87 -14.59 -0.90 -1.82
N GLY A 88 -15.28 -1.65 -0.99
CA GLY A 88 -15.93 -2.88 -1.45
C GLY A 88 -16.82 -2.64 -2.69
N GLY A 89 -16.65 -3.43 -3.74
CA GLY A 89 -17.26 -3.23 -5.07
C GLY A 89 -16.35 -2.46 -6.03
N ASP A 90 -16.91 -1.85 -7.08
CA ASP A 90 -16.15 -1.22 -8.16
C ASP A 90 -16.01 0.30 -8.06
N THR A 91 -16.55 0.90 -7.00
CA THR A 91 -16.52 2.36 -6.83
C THR A 91 -15.16 2.82 -6.32
N GLU A 92 -14.53 3.73 -7.06
CA GLU A 92 -13.28 4.41 -6.68
C GLU A 92 -13.59 5.85 -6.25
N TYR A 93 -12.89 6.33 -5.23
CA TYR A 93 -12.97 7.68 -4.70
C TYR A 93 -11.60 8.35 -4.80
N ASP A 94 -11.56 9.59 -5.25
CA ASP A 94 -10.34 10.39 -5.19
C ASP A 94 -9.99 10.66 -3.72
N ALA A 95 -8.71 10.56 -3.39
CA ALA A 95 -8.20 10.74 -2.04
C ALA A 95 -7.19 11.89 -1.97
N GLU A 96 -7.29 12.68 -0.93
CA GLU A 96 -6.37 13.75 -0.61
C GLU A 96 -5.42 13.30 0.51
N VAL A 97 -4.14 13.64 0.43
CA VAL A 97 -3.16 13.37 1.49
C VAL A 97 -3.34 14.38 2.59
N VAL A 98 -3.70 13.92 3.79
CA VAL A 98 -3.81 14.74 5.00
C VAL A 98 -2.46 14.89 5.69
N GLY A 99 -1.70 13.80 5.73
CA GLY A 99 -0.36 13.77 6.33
C GLY A 99 0.37 12.48 6.00
N ARG A 100 1.68 12.52 6.15
CA ARG A 100 2.54 11.34 5.95
C ARG A 100 3.78 11.43 6.82
N ASP A 101 4.28 10.27 7.21
CA ASP A 101 5.53 10.13 7.92
C ASP A 101 6.37 9.03 7.24
N ALA A 102 7.49 9.44 6.66
CA ALA A 102 8.40 8.53 5.98
C ALA A 102 9.19 7.64 6.97
N ASN A 103 9.35 8.06 8.22
CA ASN A 103 10.12 7.30 9.21
C ASN A 103 9.33 6.09 9.74
N THR A 104 8.02 6.25 9.90
CA THR A 104 7.12 5.18 10.33
C THR A 104 6.43 4.48 9.17
N ASP A 105 6.67 4.94 7.93
CA ASP A 105 5.99 4.47 6.73
C ASP A 105 4.46 4.57 6.80
N LEU A 106 3.94 5.62 7.45
CA LEU A 106 2.50 5.84 7.56
C LEU A 106 2.05 7.02 6.71
N ALA A 107 0.82 6.91 6.20
CA ALA A 107 0.13 8.00 5.52
C ALA A 107 -1.35 8.01 5.90
N LEU A 108 -1.89 9.21 6.03
CA LEU A 108 -3.29 9.47 6.28
C LEU A 108 -3.90 10.14 5.04
N LEU A 109 -4.95 9.53 4.53
CA LEU A 109 -5.72 10.00 3.39
C LEU A 109 -7.11 10.41 3.82
N LYS A 110 -7.73 11.28 3.04
CA LYS A 110 -9.14 11.69 3.17
C LYS A 110 -9.87 11.42 1.87
N ILE A 111 -10.99 10.70 1.96
CA ILE A 111 -11.97 10.56 0.87
C ILE A 111 -13.23 11.34 1.21
N LYS A 112 -13.89 11.90 0.18
CA LYS A 112 -15.18 12.58 0.32
C LYS A 112 -16.29 11.59 -0.06
N ILE A 113 -17.12 11.25 0.91
CA ILE A 113 -18.20 10.28 0.73
C ILE A 113 -19.35 10.61 1.67
N GLU A 114 -20.58 10.49 1.17
CA GLU A 114 -21.81 10.84 1.89
C GLU A 114 -22.54 9.63 2.48
N LYS A 115 -21.90 8.49 2.60
CA LYS A 115 -22.49 7.27 3.16
C LYS A 115 -21.75 6.78 4.39
N ASP A 116 -22.43 6.02 5.23
CA ASP A 116 -21.80 5.36 6.36
C ASP A 116 -20.70 4.43 5.93
N LEU A 117 -19.51 4.61 6.49
CA LEU A 117 -18.33 3.82 6.23
C LEU A 117 -18.12 2.78 7.34
N PRO A 118 -17.72 1.55 6.98
CA PRO A 118 -17.21 0.61 7.95
C PRO A 118 -15.87 1.11 8.48
N VAL A 119 -15.73 1.14 9.79
CA VAL A 119 -14.54 1.66 10.48
C VAL A 119 -13.83 0.53 11.21
N ILE A 120 -12.50 0.49 11.13
CA ILE A 120 -11.68 -0.40 11.95
C ILE A 120 -11.51 0.20 13.35
N LYS A 121 -11.61 -0.65 14.35
CA LYS A 121 -11.30 -0.29 15.72
C LYS A 121 -9.83 -0.61 15.98
N LEU A 122 -9.06 0.43 16.33
CA LEU A 122 -7.66 0.24 16.70
C LEU A 122 -7.57 -0.53 18.03
N GLY A 123 -6.65 -1.49 18.08
CA GLY A 123 -6.31 -2.24 19.27
C GLY A 123 -5.06 -1.66 19.96
N ASP A 124 -4.69 -2.26 21.07
CA ASP A 124 -3.46 -1.98 21.77
C ASP A 124 -2.43 -3.06 21.45
N SER A 125 -1.36 -2.68 20.74
CA SER A 125 -0.29 -3.61 20.37
C SER A 125 0.57 -4.06 21.55
N ASP A 126 0.55 -3.32 22.67
CA ASP A 126 1.29 -3.70 23.88
C ASP A 126 0.66 -4.91 24.59
N GLU A 127 -0.65 -5.08 24.44
CA GLU A 127 -1.37 -6.24 24.95
C GLU A 127 -1.12 -7.54 24.17
N LEU A 128 -0.56 -7.46 22.96
CA LEU A 128 -0.26 -8.65 22.14
C LEU A 128 0.80 -9.52 22.81
N LYS A 129 0.57 -10.83 22.80
CA LYS A 129 1.50 -11.83 23.37
C LYS A 129 2.15 -12.65 22.25
N ILE A 130 3.43 -12.98 22.44
CA ILE A 130 4.14 -13.92 21.56
C ILE A 130 3.39 -15.26 21.56
N GLY A 131 3.19 -15.85 20.38
CA GLY A 131 2.38 -17.05 20.18
C GLY A 131 0.89 -16.81 19.96
N GLN A 132 0.39 -15.59 20.13
CA GLN A 132 -1.00 -15.24 19.87
C GLN A 132 -1.30 -15.30 18.38
N TRP A 133 -2.46 -15.85 18.02
CA TRP A 133 -2.96 -15.86 16.64
C TRP A 133 -3.29 -14.46 16.17
N VAL A 134 -2.87 -14.15 14.95
CA VAL A 134 -3.17 -12.91 14.23
C VAL A 134 -3.62 -13.21 12.81
N VAL A 135 -4.37 -12.28 12.23
CA VAL A 135 -4.85 -12.35 10.86
C VAL A 135 -4.44 -11.08 10.15
N ALA A 136 -3.76 -11.22 9.01
CA ALA A 136 -3.50 -10.11 8.11
C ALA A 136 -4.56 -10.09 7.01
N ILE A 137 -5.14 -8.91 6.78
CA ILE A 137 -6.15 -8.67 5.73
C ILE A 137 -5.65 -7.52 4.88
N GLY A 138 -5.54 -7.76 3.57
CA GLY A 138 -5.13 -6.77 2.60
C GLY A 138 -5.91 -6.90 1.29
N SER A 139 -5.63 -6.01 0.36
CA SER A 139 -6.12 -6.06 -1.02
C SER A 139 -4.93 -5.86 -1.97
N PRO A 140 -3.95 -6.77 -1.92
CA PRO A 140 -2.78 -6.68 -2.78
C PRO A 140 -3.20 -6.82 -4.24
N PHE A 141 -2.53 -6.11 -5.14
CA PHE A 141 -2.70 -6.20 -6.60
C PHE A 141 -4.09 -5.84 -7.15
N GLY A 142 -4.94 -5.13 -6.37
CA GLY A 142 -6.30 -4.78 -6.81
C GLY A 142 -7.24 -5.97 -6.93
N LEU A 143 -6.80 -7.15 -6.52
CA LEU A 143 -7.61 -8.36 -6.41
C LEU A 143 -8.54 -8.27 -5.20
N GLU A 144 -9.48 -9.21 -5.10
CA GLU A 144 -10.32 -9.35 -3.91
C GLU A 144 -9.46 -9.56 -2.65
N ARG A 145 -10.05 -9.25 -1.49
CA ARG A 145 -9.37 -9.28 -0.19
C ARG A 145 -8.61 -10.59 0.03
N THR A 146 -7.32 -10.46 0.30
CA THR A 146 -6.46 -11.58 0.69
C THR A 146 -6.41 -11.65 2.21
N VAL A 147 -6.57 -12.84 2.75
CA VAL A 147 -6.55 -13.09 4.20
C VAL A 147 -5.50 -14.15 4.48
N THR A 148 -4.57 -13.83 5.38
CA THR A 148 -3.57 -14.79 5.88
C THR A 148 -3.61 -14.83 7.40
N ALA A 149 -3.27 -15.97 7.98
CA ALA A 149 -3.22 -16.16 9.43
C ALA A 149 -1.83 -16.63 9.87
N GLY A 150 -1.42 -16.20 11.05
CA GLY A 150 -0.15 -16.57 11.65
C GLY A 150 -0.14 -16.31 13.15
N ILE A 151 1.03 -16.34 13.74
CA ILE A 151 1.21 -16.02 15.16
C ILE A 151 2.19 -14.85 15.32
N VAL A 152 2.08 -14.13 16.41
CA VAL A 152 3.08 -13.14 16.83
C VAL A 152 4.36 -13.91 17.22
N SER A 153 5.42 -13.81 16.40
CA SER A 153 6.68 -14.51 16.63
C SER A 153 7.61 -13.71 17.55
N ALA A 154 7.58 -12.39 17.47
CA ALA A 154 8.36 -11.46 18.28
C ALA A 154 7.69 -10.09 18.30
N LYS A 155 8.13 -9.21 19.19
CA LYS A 155 7.75 -7.80 19.26
C LYS A 155 9.02 -6.95 19.37
N GLY A 156 9.03 -5.78 18.69
CA GLY A 156 10.14 -4.83 18.77
C GLY A 156 11.48 -5.37 18.30
N ARG A 157 11.49 -6.22 17.28
CA ARG A 157 12.72 -6.79 16.73
C ARG A 157 13.22 -5.96 15.55
N VAL A 158 14.46 -5.51 15.61
CA VAL A 158 15.20 -4.93 14.49
C VAL A 158 15.87 -6.06 13.72
N ILE A 159 15.54 -6.23 12.44
CA ILE A 159 16.04 -7.34 11.61
C ILE A 159 17.00 -6.91 10.50
N GLY A 160 17.28 -5.59 10.36
CA GLY A 160 18.23 -5.05 9.38
C GLY A 160 17.80 -5.24 7.92
N SER A 161 16.49 -5.35 7.66
CA SER A 161 15.97 -5.67 6.32
C SER A 161 15.53 -4.44 5.52
N GLY A 162 15.70 -3.21 6.06
CA GLY A 162 15.32 -2.01 5.33
C GLY A 162 15.21 -0.76 6.20
N PRO A 163 14.72 0.34 5.63
CA PRO A 163 14.59 1.62 6.35
C PRO A 163 13.50 1.61 7.43
N TYR A 164 12.63 0.62 7.47
CA TYR A 164 11.49 0.50 8.39
C TYR A 164 11.67 -0.68 9.34
N ASP A 165 12.78 -0.72 10.04
CA ASP A 165 13.23 -1.88 10.83
C ASP A 165 12.58 -2.03 12.22
N ASN A 166 11.58 -1.26 12.56
CA ASN A 166 10.96 -1.25 13.89
C ASN A 166 9.60 -1.99 13.84
N PHE A 167 9.67 -3.33 13.90
CA PHE A 167 8.50 -4.23 13.85
C PHE A 167 8.02 -4.65 15.24
#